data_d4ed8d05368d3a98b26db9ee1dd6112b
#
_entry.id   d4ed8d05368d3a98b26db9ee1dd6112b
#
_cell.length_a   1.000
_cell.length_b   1.000
_cell.length_c   1.000
_cell.angle_alpha   90.00
_cell.angle_beta   90.00
_cell.angle_gamma   90.00
#
_symmetry.space_group_name_H-M   'P 1'
#
loop_
_entity.id
_entity.type
_entity.pdbx_description
1 polymer ?
#
loop_
_entity_poly.entity_id
_entity_poly.type
_entity_poly.pdbx_seq_one_letter_code
_entity_poly.pdbx_strand_id
1 'polypeptide(L)'
;MVYKINLEKKKEFESFYFRQVLKLFFPILIPAAIFMGVRMGFVLTDGFETIRPFDIYIVLFSCLFLFIIFFISAFIGTKIASSKLEMWELSIRENYAILRNSIADTAINFADFKKYKETADSITFYFRGIRRFYINWNCFHDSENLKAELENIAHRIGTFKRETVSVETPKTNVKFKSKFKWIFYIILAMLLIIKIVIKFL
;
A
#
# COMPACT_ATOMS: atom_id res chain seq x y z
N MET A 1 -18.11 -12.94 13.60
CA MET A 1 -19.05 -11.83 13.29
C MET A 1 -18.75 -11.24 11.93
N VAL A 2 -19.65 -10.43 11.37
CA VAL A 2 -19.50 -9.83 10.04
C VAL A 2 -19.69 -8.33 10.17
N TYR A 3 -18.68 -7.57 9.74
CA TYR A 3 -18.65 -6.11 9.82
C TYR A 3 -18.63 -5.50 8.43
N LYS A 4 -19.51 -4.52 8.18
CA LYS A 4 -19.59 -3.79 6.90
C LYS A 4 -19.13 -2.36 7.09
N ILE A 5 -18.52 -1.79 6.05
CA ILE A 5 -18.08 -0.40 6.07
C ILE A 5 -19.28 0.55 6.07
N ASN A 6 -19.17 1.60 6.89
CA ASN A 6 -20.12 2.69 6.90
C ASN A 6 -19.85 3.65 5.74
N LEU A 7 -20.78 3.73 4.80
CA LEU A 7 -20.64 4.55 3.60
C LEU A 7 -20.56 6.06 3.90
N GLU A 8 -21.16 6.51 5.00
CA GLU A 8 -21.08 7.91 5.43
C GLU A 8 -19.64 8.32 5.78
N LYS A 9 -18.83 7.35 6.23
CA LYS A 9 -17.41 7.55 6.58
C LYS A 9 -16.43 7.29 5.43
N LYS A 10 -16.91 7.34 4.19
CA LYS A 10 -16.09 7.12 3.00
C LYS A 10 -14.83 8.00 2.95
N LYS A 11 -14.93 9.27 3.33
CA LYS A 11 -13.79 10.20 3.33
C LYS A 11 -12.74 9.80 4.37
N GLU A 12 -13.15 9.33 5.55
CA GLU A 12 -12.25 8.83 6.59
C GLU A 12 -11.53 7.57 6.11
N PHE A 13 -12.27 6.64 5.49
CA PHE A 13 -11.70 5.45 4.88
C PHE A 13 -10.68 5.79 3.79
N GLU A 14 -11.01 6.70 2.86
CA GLU A 14 -10.09 7.13 1.80
C GLU A 14 -8.81 7.73 2.39
N SER A 15 -8.94 8.62 3.37
CA SER A 15 -7.79 9.23 4.05
C SER A 15 -6.92 8.21 4.77
N PHE A 16 -7.54 7.28 5.48
CA PHE A 16 -6.83 6.20 6.16
C PHE A 16 -6.12 5.29 5.17
N TYR A 17 -6.83 4.80 4.15
CA TYR A 17 -6.29 3.89 3.14
C TYR A 17 -5.14 4.54 2.35
N PHE A 18 -5.29 5.79 1.95
CA PHE A 18 -4.24 6.55 1.27
C PHE A 18 -2.96 6.64 2.10
N ARG A 19 -3.07 6.98 3.39
CA ARG A 19 -1.91 7.01 4.30
C ARG A 19 -1.22 5.64 4.42
N GLN A 20 -1.99 4.54 4.41
CA GLN A 20 -1.42 3.20 4.49
C GLN A 20 -0.69 2.82 3.19
N VAL A 21 -1.28 3.15 2.04
CA VAL A 21 -0.64 2.93 0.73
C VAL A 21 0.66 3.73 0.64
N LEU A 22 0.66 5.00 1.03
CA LEU A 22 1.89 5.81 1.06
C LEU A 22 2.98 5.17 1.95
N LYS A 23 2.61 4.66 3.14
CA LYS A 23 3.58 3.98 4.03
C LYS A 23 4.20 2.73 3.41
N LEU A 24 3.53 2.07 2.46
CA LEU A 24 4.09 0.93 1.75
C LEU A 24 5.18 1.36 0.74
N PHE A 25 5.13 2.58 0.23
CA PHE A 25 6.11 3.09 -0.72
C PHE A 25 7.38 3.64 -0.04
N PHE A 26 7.30 4.06 1.23
CA PHE A 26 8.46 4.60 1.96
C PHE A 26 9.70 3.68 1.93
N PRO A 27 9.58 2.36 2.16
CA PRO A 27 10.73 1.46 2.09
C PRO A 27 11.41 1.39 0.72
N ILE A 28 10.69 1.75 -0.35
CA ILE A 28 11.21 1.78 -1.72
C ILE A 28 11.85 3.13 -2.01
N LEU A 29 11.25 4.22 -1.51
CA LEU A 29 11.74 5.58 -1.72
C LEU A 29 13.08 5.84 -1.00
N ILE A 30 13.28 5.27 0.19
CA ILE A 30 14.51 5.46 0.96
C ILE A 30 15.75 4.93 0.23
N PRO A 31 15.79 3.65 -0.25
CA PRO A 31 16.92 3.17 -1.04
C PRO A 31 17.15 3.96 -2.33
N ALA A 32 16.07 4.38 -3.00
CA ALA A 32 16.17 5.20 -4.20
C ALA A 32 16.80 6.57 -3.91
N ALA A 33 16.39 7.22 -2.81
CA ALA A 33 16.96 8.50 -2.36
C ALA A 33 18.43 8.35 -1.95
N ILE A 34 18.80 7.27 -1.25
CA ILE A 34 20.18 6.97 -0.88
C ILE A 34 21.03 6.75 -2.15
N PHE A 35 20.56 5.94 -3.10
CA PHE A 35 21.27 5.69 -4.35
C PHE A 35 21.52 6.98 -5.12
N MET A 36 20.52 7.85 -5.21
CA MET A 36 20.67 9.14 -5.86
C MET A 36 21.61 10.07 -5.09
N GLY A 37 21.56 10.09 -3.75
CA GLY A 37 22.48 10.85 -2.90
C GLY A 37 23.92 10.40 -3.05
N VAL A 38 24.17 9.08 -3.09
CA VAL A 38 25.49 8.51 -3.36
C VAL A 38 26.00 8.92 -4.73
N ARG A 39 25.15 8.82 -5.77
CA ARG A 39 25.52 9.25 -7.12
C ARG A 39 25.86 10.75 -7.19
N MET A 40 25.09 11.59 -6.50
CA MET A 40 25.41 13.01 -6.34
C MET A 40 26.75 13.22 -5.62
N GLY A 41 27.01 12.42 -4.56
CA GLY A 41 28.28 12.47 -3.84
C GLY A 41 29.47 12.17 -4.75
N PHE A 42 29.39 11.16 -5.61
CA PHE A 42 30.44 10.86 -6.59
C PHE A 42 30.64 11.99 -7.60
N VAL A 43 29.55 12.58 -8.11
CA VAL A 43 29.61 13.74 -9.01
C VAL A 43 30.28 14.93 -8.32
N LEU A 44 30.04 15.14 -7.01
CA LEU A 44 30.65 16.22 -6.23
C LEU A 44 32.12 15.97 -5.88
N THR A 45 32.57 14.71 -5.76
CA THR A 45 33.97 14.37 -5.43
C THR A 45 34.91 14.46 -6.65
N ASP A 46 34.40 14.34 -7.87
CA ASP A 46 35.21 14.48 -9.10
C ASP A 46 35.60 15.93 -9.41
N GLY A 47 35.28 16.87 -8.50
CA GLY A 47 35.62 18.29 -8.55
C GLY A 47 34.46 19.14 -9.06
N PHE A 48 34.21 20.24 -8.34
CA PHE A 48 33.15 21.20 -8.65
C PHE A 48 33.21 21.77 -10.09
N GLU A 49 34.38 21.70 -10.71
CA GLU A 49 34.60 22.20 -12.08
C GLU A 49 33.99 21.30 -13.16
N THR A 50 33.69 20.04 -12.85
CA THR A 50 33.13 19.06 -13.81
C THR A 50 31.61 18.91 -13.69
N ILE A 51 30.99 19.42 -12.64
CA ILE A 51 29.54 19.33 -12.43
C ILE A 51 28.84 20.31 -13.36
N ARG A 52 28.22 19.78 -14.38
CA ARG A 52 27.30 20.59 -15.18
C ARG A 52 26.04 20.86 -14.37
N PRO A 53 25.51 22.09 -14.31
CA PRO A 53 24.23 22.40 -13.66
C PRO A 53 23.11 21.45 -14.09
N PHE A 54 23.19 20.93 -15.31
CA PHE A 54 22.30 19.96 -15.92
C PHE A 54 22.23 18.63 -15.15
N ASP A 55 23.34 18.11 -14.59
CA ASP A 55 23.35 16.84 -13.85
C ASP A 55 22.56 16.94 -12.55
N ILE A 56 22.67 18.10 -11.89
CA ILE A 56 21.89 18.41 -10.68
C ILE A 56 20.40 18.45 -11.00
N TYR A 57 20.02 19.11 -12.09
CA TYR A 57 18.62 19.19 -12.52
C TYR A 57 18.05 17.80 -12.88
N ILE A 58 18.80 16.93 -13.55
CA ILE A 58 18.36 15.56 -13.86
C ILE A 58 18.06 14.77 -12.59
N VAL A 59 18.94 14.83 -11.58
CA VAL A 59 18.73 14.10 -10.32
C VAL A 59 17.51 14.64 -9.58
N LEU A 60 17.39 15.97 -9.44
CA LEU A 60 16.25 16.59 -8.78
C LEU A 60 14.93 16.28 -9.51
N PHE A 61 14.93 16.39 -10.84
CA PHE A 61 13.74 16.08 -11.65
C PHE A 61 13.36 14.62 -11.55
N SER A 62 14.32 13.70 -11.56
CA SER A 62 14.07 12.26 -11.40
C SER A 62 13.47 11.93 -10.03
N CYS A 63 13.97 12.54 -8.95
CA CYS A 63 13.41 12.40 -7.61
C CYS A 63 11.96 12.91 -7.55
N LEU A 64 11.72 14.12 -8.06
CA LEU A 64 10.39 14.72 -8.09
C LEU A 64 9.41 13.88 -8.92
N PHE A 65 9.85 13.39 -10.07
CA PHE A 65 9.05 12.56 -10.97
C PHE A 65 8.65 11.24 -10.31
N LEU A 66 9.59 10.54 -9.66
CA LEU A 66 9.29 9.34 -8.90
C LEU A 66 8.28 9.61 -7.78
N PHE A 67 8.47 10.69 -7.03
CA PHE A 67 7.54 11.09 -5.97
C PHE A 67 6.13 11.32 -6.51
N ILE A 68 6.01 12.05 -7.63
CA ILE A 68 4.72 12.31 -8.29
C ILE A 68 4.06 11.00 -8.74
N ILE A 69 4.81 10.08 -9.36
CA ILE A 69 4.28 8.78 -9.79
C ILE A 69 3.73 7.99 -8.60
N PHE A 70 4.48 7.92 -7.50
CA PHE A 70 4.03 7.20 -6.31
C PHE A 70 2.80 7.85 -5.69
N PHE A 71 2.75 9.17 -5.63
CA PHE A 71 1.60 9.90 -5.10
C PHE A 71 0.35 9.67 -5.94
N ILE A 72 0.47 9.78 -7.27
CA ILE A 72 -0.63 9.52 -8.21
C ILE A 72 -1.09 8.07 -8.11
N SER A 73 -0.16 7.11 -8.03
CA SER A 73 -0.48 5.69 -7.90
C SER A 73 -1.22 5.40 -6.60
N ALA A 74 -0.80 6.01 -5.48
CA ALA A 74 -1.48 5.90 -4.21
C ALA A 74 -2.89 6.51 -4.26
N PHE A 75 -3.05 7.66 -4.91
CA PHE A 75 -4.33 8.32 -5.08
C PHE A 75 -5.29 7.48 -5.93
N ILE A 76 -4.84 7.00 -7.09
CA ILE A 76 -5.64 6.14 -7.97
C ILE A 76 -6.01 4.85 -7.26
N GLY A 77 -5.07 4.20 -6.58
CA GLY A 77 -5.31 2.98 -5.80
C GLY A 77 -6.37 3.18 -4.72
N THR A 78 -6.33 4.31 -4.02
CA THR A 78 -7.33 4.68 -3.01
C THR A 78 -8.71 4.88 -3.65
N LYS A 79 -8.79 5.58 -4.78
CA LYS A 79 -10.07 5.79 -5.49
C LYS A 79 -10.66 4.50 -6.02
N ILE A 80 -9.84 3.58 -6.52
CA ILE A 80 -10.29 2.24 -6.93
C ILE A 80 -10.81 1.46 -5.73
N ALA A 81 -10.09 1.47 -4.60
CA ALA A 81 -10.51 0.79 -3.38
C ALA A 81 -11.83 1.35 -2.83
N SER A 82 -12.02 2.67 -2.88
CA SER A 82 -13.22 3.35 -2.38
C SER A 82 -14.41 3.34 -3.34
N SER A 83 -14.21 2.99 -4.61
CA SER A 83 -15.29 3.01 -5.61
C SER A 83 -16.41 2.00 -5.36
N LYS A 84 -16.11 0.93 -4.60
CA LYS A 84 -17.05 -0.16 -4.29
C LYS A 84 -17.00 -0.53 -2.81
N LEU A 85 -17.10 0.47 -1.94
CA LEU A 85 -17.07 0.27 -0.48
C LEU A 85 -18.19 -0.64 0.04
N GLU A 86 -19.33 -0.67 -0.64
CA GLU A 86 -20.44 -1.57 -0.33
C GLU A 86 -20.05 -3.06 -0.33
N MET A 87 -19.02 -3.42 -1.10
CA MET A 87 -18.50 -4.78 -1.18
C MET A 87 -17.44 -5.09 -0.10
N TRP A 88 -17.09 -4.12 0.72
CA TRP A 88 -16.10 -4.32 1.77
C TRP A 88 -16.75 -4.92 3.00
N GLU A 89 -16.33 -6.12 3.34
CA GLU A 89 -16.84 -6.90 4.45
C GLU A 89 -15.67 -7.56 5.18
N LEU A 90 -15.65 -7.41 6.49
CA LEU A 90 -14.71 -8.09 7.37
C LEU A 90 -15.45 -9.14 8.19
N SER A 91 -15.20 -10.40 7.89
CA SER A 91 -15.73 -11.56 8.63
C SER A 91 -14.68 -12.04 9.60
N ILE A 92 -14.93 -11.96 10.91
CA ILE A 92 -14.04 -12.47 11.95
C ILE A 92 -14.56 -13.81 12.46
N ARG A 93 -13.68 -14.78 12.52
CA ARG A 93 -13.88 -16.14 13.04
C ARG A 93 -12.91 -16.36 14.20
N GLU A 94 -12.98 -17.53 14.82
CA GLU A 94 -12.19 -17.85 16.01
C GLU A 94 -10.66 -17.74 15.78
N ASN A 95 -10.15 -18.26 14.67
CA ASN A 95 -8.71 -18.34 14.38
C ASN A 95 -8.29 -17.56 13.13
N TYR A 96 -9.24 -17.00 12.39
CA TYR A 96 -8.94 -16.27 11.16
C TYR A 96 -9.99 -15.19 10.85
N ALA A 97 -9.63 -14.25 10.00
CA ALA A 97 -10.56 -13.29 9.40
C ALA A 97 -10.55 -13.41 7.88
N ILE A 98 -11.67 -13.07 7.25
CA ILE A 98 -11.79 -12.92 5.81
C ILE A 98 -12.15 -11.48 5.53
N LEU A 99 -11.27 -10.80 4.80
CA LEU A 99 -11.52 -9.48 4.26
C LEU A 99 -11.95 -9.63 2.81
N ARG A 100 -13.23 -9.35 2.55
CA ARG A 100 -13.79 -9.26 1.20
C ARG A 100 -13.76 -7.83 0.73
N ASN A 101 -13.34 -7.64 -0.50
CA ASN A 101 -13.42 -6.33 -1.15
C ASN A 101 -13.71 -6.50 -2.65
N SER A 102 -13.81 -5.40 -3.39
CA SER A 102 -14.09 -5.43 -4.83
C SER A 102 -12.99 -6.08 -5.68
N ILE A 103 -11.82 -6.37 -5.11
CA ILE A 103 -10.63 -6.83 -5.84
C ILE A 103 -10.36 -8.30 -5.54
N ALA A 104 -10.42 -8.70 -4.28
CA ALA A 104 -10.10 -10.06 -3.85
C ALA A 104 -10.66 -10.37 -2.46
N ASP A 105 -10.89 -11.64 -2.17
CA ASP A 105 -11.10 -12.15 -0.83
C ASP A 105 -9.76 -12.55 -0.25
N THR A 106 -9.44 -12.02 0.92
CA THR A 106 -8.18 -12.28 1.60
C THR A 106 -8.43 -12.96 2.94
N ALA A 107 -7.98 -14.20 3.07
CA ALA A 107 -7.98 -14.90 4.35
C ALA A 107 -6.74 -14.52 5.16
N ILE A 108 -6.95 -14.25 6.44
CA ILE A 108 -5.94 -13.78 7.38
C ILE A 108 -5.98 -14.70 8.59
N ASN A 109 -4.95 -15.52 8.75
CA ASN A 109 -4.84 -16.43 9.88
C ASN A 109 -4.19 -15.71 11.07
N PHE A 110 -4.82 -15.73 12.23
CA PHE A 110 -4.32 -15.04 13.43
C PHE A 110 -3.04 -15.65 13.98
N ALA A 111 -2.80 -16.93 13.73
CA ALA A 111 -1.54 -17.58 14.10
C ALA A 111 -0.31 -17.02 13.37
N ASP A 112 -0.51 -16.28 12.27
CA ASP A 112 0.57 -15.63 11.53
C ASP A 112 0.94 -14.25 12.10
N PHE A 113 0.15 -13.71 13.06
CA PHE A 113 0.44 -12.43 13.71
C PHE A 113 1.60 -12.57 14.69
N LYS A 114 2.52 -11.59 14.66
CA LYS A 114 3.67 -11.53 15.59
C LYS A 114 3.51 -10.47 16.66
N LYS A 115 2.96 -9.33 16.27
CA LYS A 115 2.75 -8.18 17.15
C LYS A 115 1.67 -7.30 16.57
N TYR A 116 1.18 -6.41 17.39
CA TYR A 116 0.24 -5.37 16.95
C TYR A 116 0.72 -3.99 17.39
N LYS A 117 0.15 -2.98 16.77
CA LYS A 117 0.23 -1.58 17.18
C LYS A 117 -1.14 -0.98 17.11
N GLU A 118 -1.59 -0.43 18.21
CA GLU A 118 -2.85 0.27 18.34
C GLU A 118 -2.66 1.77 18.29
N THR A 119 -3.65 2.48 17.78
CA THR A 119 -3.80 3.93 17.77
C THR A 119 -5.23 4.26 18.18
N ALA A 120 -5.57 5.54 18.39
CA ALA A 120 -6.90 5.94 18.81
C ALA A 120 -8.04 5.40 17.93
N ASP A 121 -7.81 5.25 16.63
CA ASP A 121 -8.84 4.93 15.63
C ASP A 121 -8.61 3.62 14.90
N SER A 122 -7.47 2.97 15.11
CA SER A 122 -7.08 1.83 14.28
C SER A 122 -6.13 0.87 14.98
N ILE A 123 -6.09 -0.36 14.49
CA ILE A 123 -5.13 -1.37 14.88
C ILE A 123 -4.37 -1.89 13.65
N THR A 124 -3.09 -2.17 13.84
CA THR A 124 -2.21 -2.74 12.84
C THR A 124 -1.63 -4.03 13.36
N PHE A 125 -1.92 -5.13 12.70
CA PHE A 125 -1.28 -6.42 12.96
C PHE A 125 -0.11 -6.63 12.01
N TYR A 126 1.00 -7.12 12.54
CA TYR A 126 2.21 -7.40 11.79
C TYR A 126 2.39 -8.91 11.64
N PHE A 127 2.54 -9.36 10.40
CA PHE A 127 2.86 -10.75 10.08
C PHE A 127 4.37 -11.00 10.13
N ARG A 128 4.74 -12.24 9.88
CA ARG A 128 6.13 -12.59 9.54
C ARG A 128 6.50 -11.94 8.20
N GLY A 129 7.50 -11.06 8.20
CA GLY A 129 7.94 -10.30 7.02
C GLY A 129 7.35 -8.89 6.95
N ILE A 130 7.13 -8.39 5.73
CA ILE A 130 6.71 -6.99 5.47
C ILE A 130 5.18 -6.82 5.52
N ARG A 131 4.44 -7.91 5.50
CA ARG A 131 2.97 -7.87 5.44
C ARG A 131 2.39 -7.26 6.71
N ARG A 132 1.35 -6.45 6.54
CA ARG A 132 0.62 -5.78 7.62
C ARG A 132 -0.86 -5.82 7.31
N PHE A 133 -1.67 -5.96 8.36
CA PHE A 133 -3.12 -5.89 8.28
C PHE A 133 -3.58 -4.69 9.08
N TYR A 134 -4.17 -3.72 8.40
CA TYR A 134 -4.62 -2.45 8.97
C TYR A 134 -6.12 -2.39 9.01
N ILE A 135 -6.69 -2.08 10.16
CA ILE A 135 -8.11 -1.85 10.32
C ILE A 135 -8.31 -0.53 11.05
N ASN A 136 -9.11 0.35 10.45
CA ASN A 136 -9.69 1.49 11.15
C ASN A 136 -11.13 1.13 11.50
N TRP A 137 -11.38 0.86 12.78
CA TRP A 137 -12.71 0.44 13.24
C TRP A 137 -13.76 1.52 13.08
N ASN A 138 -13.39 2.81 13.15
CA ASN A 138 -14.32 3.92 12.97
C ASN A 138 -14.98 3.94 11.58
N CYS A 139 -14.38 3.28 10.59
CA CYS A 139 -14.95 3.16 9.25
C CYS A 139 -16.05 2.11 9.12
N PHE A 140 -16.33 1.33 10.17
CA PHE A 140 -17.35 0.28 10.17
C PHE A 140 -18.61 0.70 10.91
N HIS A 141 -19.77 0.10 10.58
CA HIS A 141 -21.04 0.42 11.22
C HIS A 141 -21.04 0.10 12.72
N ASP A 142 -20.45 -1.04 13.10
CA ASP A 142 -20.40 -1.52 14.47
C ASP A 142 -18.97 -1.37 15.03
N SER A 143 -18.53 -0.12 15.15
CA SER A 143 -17.15 0.22 15.47
C SER A 143 -16.70 -0.23 16.87
N GLU A 144 -17.60 -0.17 17.86
CA GLU A 144 -17.28 -0.52 19.26
C GLU A 144 -17.09 -2.04 19.42
N ASN A 145 -18.01 -2.84 18.86
CA ASN A 145 -17.89 -4.30 18.89
C ASN A 145 -16.70 -4.77 18.07
N LEU A 146 -16.46 -4.16 16.90
CA LEU A 146 -15.29 -4.47 16.11
C LEU A 146 -14.00 -4.15 16.86
N LYS A 147 -13.92 -3.01 17.54
CA LYS A 147 -12.78 -2.61 18.36
C LYS A 147 -12.51 -3.66 19.44
N ALA A 148 -13.53 -3.99 20.24
CA ALA A 148 -13.42 -4.98 21.32
C ALA A 148 -12.96 -6.36 20.80
N GLU A 149 -13.48 -6.80 19.64
CA GLU A 149 -13.09 -8.06 19.04
C GLU A 149 -11.62 -8.04 18.55
N LEU A 150 -11.18 -6.94 17.95
CA LEU A 150 -9.79 -6.76 17.50
C LEU A 150 -8.81 -6.67 18.67
N GLU A 151 -9.18 -6.01 19.76
CA GLU A 151 -8.40 -5.96 21.00
C GLU A 151 -8.27 -7.36 21.61
N ASN A 152 -9.35 -8.14 21.67
CA ASN A 152 -9.31 -9.53 22.13
C ASN A 152 -8.35 -10.38 21.25
N ILE A 153 -8.40 -10.22 19.92
CA ILE A 153 -7.46 -10.89 19.02
C ILE A 153 -6.02 -10.46 19.33
N ALA A 154 -5.79 -9.17 19.55
CA ALA A 154 -4.47 -8.62 19.86
C ALA A 154 -3.89 -9.21 21.16
N HIS A 155 -4.69 -9.30 22.21
CA HIS A 155 -4.28 -9.89 23.49
C HIS A 155 -4.00 -11.41 23.42
N ARG A 156 -4.62 -12.09 22.47
CA ARG A 156 -4.45 -13.54 22.24
C ARG A 156 -3.38 -13.89 21.19
N ILE A 157 -2.61 -12.91 20.72
CA ILE A 157 -1.53 -13.18 19.77
C ILE A 157 -0.54 -14.21 20.37
N GLY A 158 -0.24 -15.26 19.61
CA GLY A 158 0.62 -16.36 20.04
C GLY A 158 -0.14 -17.58 20.58
N THR A 159 -1.43 -17.46 20.93
CA THR A 159 -2.27 -18.57 21.40
C THR A 159 -3.07 -19.23 20.28
N PHE A 160 -3.20 -18.57 19.14
CA PHE A 160 -3.99 -19.05 18.00
C PHE A 160 -3.35 -20.27 17.33
N LYS A 161 -4.19 -21.23 16.96
CA LYS A 161 -3.81 -22.36 16.13
C LYS A 161 -3.90 -21.98 14.65
N ARG A 162 -2.95 -22.49 13.87
CA ARG A 162 -2.99 -22.29 12.43
C ARG A 162 -4.05 -23.19 11.81
N GLU A 163 -5.00 -22.58 11.13
CA GLU A 163 -6.02 -23.26 10.36
C GLU A 163 -5.80 -23.08 8.85
N THR A 164 -6.11 -24.12 8.08
CA THR A 164 -6.13 -24.01 6.63
C THR A 164 -7.48 -23.41 6.23
N VAL A 165 -7.45 -22.15 5.80
CA VAL A 165 -8.64 -21.44 5.34
C VAL A 165 -8.67 -21.50 3.82
N SER A 166 -9.64 -22.24 3.27
CA SER A 166 -9.95 -22.21 1.85
C SER A 166 -10.87 -21.00 1.59
N VAL A 167 -10.33 -19.96 1.00
CA VAL A 167 -11.14 -18.85 0.47
C VAL A 167 -11.51 -19.21 -0.95
N GLU A 168 -12.81 -19.40 -1.20
CA GLU A 168 -13.31 -19.43 -2.56
C GLU A 168 -13.01 -18.05 -3.17
N THR A 169 -11.87 -17.97 -3.87
CA THR A 169 -11.60 -16.80 -4.68
C THR A 169 -12.68 -16.75 -5.74
N PRO A 170 -13.57 -15.76 -5.71
CA PRO A 170 -14.47 -15.58 -6.83
C PRO A 170 -13.58 -15.54 -8.06
N LYS A 171 -13.88 -16.30 -9.10
CA LYS A 171 -13.20 -16.23 -10.40
C LYS A 171 -13.41 -14.82 -10.94
N THR A 172 -12.80 -13.87 -10.26
CA THR A 172 -12.66 -12.51 -10.75
C THR A 172 -11.75 -12.64 -11.96
N ASN A 173 -12.37 -12.83 -13.12
CA ASN A 173 -11.82 -12.34 -14.35
C ASN A 173 -11.63 -10.82 -14.12
N VAL A 174 -10.60 -10.46 -13.39
CA VAL A 174 -10.02 -9.13 -13.42
C VAL A 174 -9.42 -9.02 -14.81
N LYS A 175 -10.28 -8.84 -15.80
CA LYS A 175 -9.90 -8.21 -17.04
C LYS A 175 -9.45 -6.82 -16.59
N PHE A 176 -8.16 -6.69 -16.28
CA PHE A 176 -7.50 -5.40 -16.24
C PHE A 176 -7.95 -4.68 -17.49
N LYS A 177 -8.90 -3.75 -17.31
CA LYS A 177 -9.44 -2.99 -18.45
C LYS A 177 -8.23 -2.45 -19.18
N SER A 178 -8.18 -2.68 -20.46
CA SER A 178 -7.10 -2.38 -21.42
C SER A 178 -6.40 -1.03 -21.19
N LYS A 179 -7.07 -0.03 -20.60
CA LYS A 179 -6.52 1.27 -20.22
C LYS A 179 -5.29 1.21 -19.29
N PHE A 180 -5.17 0.20 -18.41
CA PHE A 180 -4.02 0.10 -17.50
C PHE A 180 -2.76 -0.41 -18.22
N LYS A 181 -2.92 -1.25 -19.24
CA LYS A 181 -1.81 -1.67 -20.10
C LYS A 181 -1.19 -0.48 -20.83
N TRP A 182 -2.00 0.44 -21.33
CA TRP A 182 -1.53 1.64 -22.02
C TRP A 182 -0.71 2.56 -21.11
N ILE A 183 -1.12 2.76 -19.86
CA ILE A 183 -0.36 3.55 -18.89
C ILE A 183 1.02 2.92 -18.64
N PHE A 184 1.08 1.60 -18.50
CA PHE A 184 2.35 0.89 -18.34
C PHE A 184 3.25 1.04 -19.57
N TYR A 185 2.70 0.93 -20.78
CA TYR A 185 3.47 1.12 -22.01
C TYR A 185 3.92 2.58 -22.19
N ILE A 186 3.12 3.56 -21.79
CA ILE A 186 3.52 4.97 -21.82
C ILE A 186 4.68 5.23 -20.87
N ILE A 187 4.63 4.69 -19.65
CA ILE A 187 5.72 4.80 -18.68
C ILE A 187 6.99 4.12 -19.21
N LEU A 188 6.86 2.93 -19.79
CA LEU A 188 8.00 2.19 -20.38
C LEU A 188 8.59 2.95 -21.57
N ALA A 189 7.75 3.53 -22.44
CA ALA A 189 8.19 4.35 -23.55
C ALA A 189 8.91 5.61 -23.08
N MET A 190 8.40 6.30 -22.05
CA MET A 190 9.06 7.46 -21.46
C MET A 190 10.45 7.10 -20.89
N LEU A 191 10.55 5.96 -20.17
CA LEU A 191 11.84 5.49 -19.65
C LEU A 191 12.84 5.16 -20.78
N LEU A 192 12.37 4.59 -21.89
CA LEU A 192 13.19 4.34 -23.07
C LEU A 192 13.66 5.64 -23.73
N ILE A 193 12.77 6.63 -23.87
CA ILE A 193 13.11 7.95 -24.42
C ILE A 193 14.16 8.63 -23.53
N ILE A 194 13.99 8.62 -22.21
CA ILE A 194 14.97 9.17 -21.27
C ILE A 194 16.33 8.47 -21.42
N LYS A 195 16.34 7.13 -21.56
CA LYS A 195 17.57 6.37 -21.76
C LYS A 195 18.27 6.71 -23.08
N ILE A 196 17.49 6.96 -24.14
CA ILE A 196 18.01 7.36 -25.45
C ILE A 196 18.60 8.78 -25.36
N VAL A 197 17.88 9.72 -24.77
CA VAL A 197 18.34 11.11 -24.60
C VAL A 197 19.64 11.17 -23.79
N ILE A 198 19.74 10.40 -22.68
CA ILE A 198 20.97 10.34 -21.87
C ILE A 198 22.15 9.74 -22.66
N LYS A 199 21.91 8.88 -23.65
CA LYS A 199 22.98 8.27 -24.46
C LYS A 199 23.49 9.19 -25.55
N PHE A 200 22.70 10.17 -25.97
CA PHE A 200 23.04 11.11 -27.06
C PHE A 200 23.41 12.51 -26.55
N LEU A 201 23.33 12.75 -25.25
CA LEU A 201 23.90 13.90 -24.52
C LEU A 201 25.23 13.53 -23.86
#